data_5fd51135cadb0449da62beed085942c2
#
_entry.id   5fd51135cadb0449da62beed085942c2
#
_cell.length_a   1.000
_cell.length_b   1.000
_cell.length_c   1.000
_cell.angle_alpha   90.00
_cell.angle_beta   90.00
_cell.angle_gamma   90.00
#
_symmetry.space_group_name_H-M   'P 1'
#
loop_
_entity.id
_entity.type
_entity.pdbx_description
1 polymer ?
#
loop_
_entity_poly.entity_id
_entity_poly.type
_entity_poly.pdbx_seq_one_letter_code
_entity_poly.pdbx_strand_id
1 'polypeptide(L)'
;LPNNPENCNGFTLGSHGQYFIDRTSRKNIQFPYSEYDGHFCLGIVYDRAAKGDLDETRQYAIEDLESITSVISNMQFFVAEKWKIASDRSGSGNTANIGSIRHIEDLLAGRGVFSELGEQWFDDYWMNYGKITVPTADGGTRKITGIEAFVNYRGGDVSKIVKRQGGKRIRVAEDSGSSHQVSGY
;
A
#
# COMPACT_ATOMS: atom_id res chain seq x y z
N LEU A 1 0.32 16.13 7.88
CA LEU A 1 1.50 15.44 7.33
C LEU A 1 1.76 14.20 8.17
N PRO A 2 2.15 13.06 7.57
CA PRO A 2 2.53 11.88 8.35
C PRO A 2 3.72 12.23 9.26
N ASN A 3 3.66 11.78 10.52
CA ASN A 3 4.73 12.03 11.50
C ASN A 3 6.06 11.33 11.16
N ASN A 4 6.08 10.48 10.14
CA ASN A 4 7.25 9.80 9.62
C ASN A 4 7.47 10.21 8.16
N PRO A 5 8.64 10.82 7.81
CA PRO A 5 8.94 11.27 6.44
C PRO A 5 9.03 10.10 5.42
N GLU A 6 9.23 8.87 5.88
CA GLU A 6 9.23 7.68 5.01
C GLU A 6 7.82 7.24 4.59
N ASN A 7 6.77 7.86 5.14
CA ASN A 7 5.39 7.52 4.85
C ASN A 7 4.69 8.61 4.05
N CYS A 8 3.87 8.21 3.10
CA CYS A 8 2.88 9.07 2.47
C CYS A 8 1.52 8.97 3.20
N ASN A 9 0.59 9.83 2.82
CA ASN A 9 -0.79 9.68 3.23
C ASN A 9 -1.37 8.41 2.59
N GLY A 10 -2.04 7.58 3.41
CA GLY A 10 -2.74 6.42 2.89
C GLY A 10 -3.92 6.84 2.00
N PHE A 11 -4.17 6.06 0.97
CA PHE A 11 -5.30 6.25 0.06
C PHE A 11 -6.12 4.97 -0.06
N THR A 12 -7.28 5.06 -0.69
CA THR A 12 -8.16 3.92 -0.88
C THR A 12 -8.02 3.35 -2.29
N LEU A 13 -8.07 2.03 -2.38
CA LEU A 13 -7.98 1.27 -3.63
C LEU A 13 -9.37 0.84 -4.14
N GLY A 14 -10.41 1.52 -3.70
CA GLY A 14 -11.79 1.23 -4.06
C GLY A 14 -12.52 0.33 -3.07
N SER A 15 -13.83 0.17 -3.28
CA SER A 15 -14.70 -0.64 -2.41
C SER A 15 -14.52 -2.13 -2.71
N HIS A 16 -14.27 -2.92 -1.65
CA HIS A 16 -14.22 -4.38 -1.80
C HIS A 16 -15.59 -4.96 -2.16
N GLY A 17 -16.69 -4.36 -1.71
CA GLY A 17 -18.04 -4.80 -2.06
C GLY A 17 -18.32 -4.71 -3.56
N GLN A 18 -17.94 -3.61 -4.20
CA GLN A 18 -18.12 -3.44 -5.66
C GLN A 18 -17.15 -4.30 -6.46
N TYR A 19 -15.92 -4.47 -5.97
CA TYR A 19 -14.88 -5.23 -6.65
C TYR A 19 -15.13 -6.74 -6.64
N PHE A 20 -15.54 -7.30 -5.48
CA PHE A 20 -15.66 -8.76 -5.31
C PHE A 20 -17.10 -9.26 -5.24
N ILE A 21 -18.05 -8.44 -4.78
CA ILE A 21 -19.43 -8.88 -4.53
C ILE A 21 -20.34 -8.43 -5.66
N ASP A 22 -20.34 -7.14 -5.96
CA ASP A 22 -21.12 -6.55 -7.06
C ASP A 22 -20.21 -6.30 -8.27
N ARG A 23 -19.84 -7.37 -8.94
CA ARG A 23 -18.96 -7.31 -10.12
C ARG A 23 -19.61 -6.66 -11.34
N THR A 24 -20.92 -6.41 -11.32
CA THR A 24 -21.64 -5.70 -12.36
C THR A 24 -21.62 -4.19 -12.17
N SER A 25 -21.16 -3.70 -11.04
CA SER A 25 -21.09 -2.27 -10.75
C SER A 25 -20.16 -1.54 -11.73
N ARG A 26 -20.65 -0.39 -12.20
CA ARG A 26 -19.90 0.54 -13.07
C ARG A 26 -19.58 1.85 -12.39
N LYS A 27 -19.71 1.93 -11.07
CA LYS A 27 -19.48 3.18 -10.34
C LYS A 27 -18.04 3.65 -10.53
N ASN A 28 -17.90 4.82 -11.15
CA ASN A 28 -16.62 5.48 -11.47
C ASN A 28 -15.71 4.73 -12.45
N ILE A 29 -16.27 3.79 -13.25
CA ILE A 29 -15.55 3.05 -14.28
C ILE A 29 -16.41 2.91 -15.53
N GLN A 30 -15.78 2.61 -16.67
CA GLN A 30 -16.47 2.52 -17.96
C GLN A 30 -17.23 1.20 -18.13
N PHE A 31 -16.61 0.09 -17.73
CA PHE A 31 -17.16 -1.27 -17.83
C PHE A 31 -17.42 -1.87 -16.46
N PRO A 32 -18.26 -2.90 -16.34
CA PRO A 32 -18.39 -3.66 -15.09
C PRO A 32 -17.04 -4.20 -14.62
N TYR A 33 -16.86 -4.33 -13.30
CA TYR A 33 -15.63 -4.87 -12.73
C TYR A 33 -15.26 -6.26 -13.24
N SER A 34 -16.25 -7.08 -13.63
CA SER A 34 -16.04 -8.42 -14.19
C SER A 34 -15.41 -8.45 -15.58
N GLU A 35 -15.38 -7.33 -16.29
CA GLU A 35 -14.86 -7.22 -17.65
C GLU A 35 -13.38 -6.80 -17.69
N TYR A 36 -12.75 -6.55 -16.53
CA TYR A 36 -11.34 -6.17 -16.44
C TYR A 36 -10.47 -7.37 -16.07
N ASP A 37 -9.40 -7.60 -16.82
CA ASP A 37 -8.41 -8.66 -16.56
C ASP A 37 -7.45 -8.29 -15.43
N GLY A 38 -7.35 -7.03 -15.06
CA GLY A 38 -6.47 -6.57 -13.99
C GLY A 38 -6.78 -5.12 -13.59
N HIS A 39 -6.33 -4.76 -12.39
CA HIS A 39 -6.51 -3.44 -11.83
C HIS A 39 -5.17 -2.84 -11.41
N PHE A 40 -4.81 -1.75 -12.06
CA PHE A 40 -3.57 -1.03 -11.82
C PHE A 40 -3.84 0.32 -11.16
N CYS A 41 -2.89 0.76 -10.36
CA CYS A 41 -2.85 2.06 -9.74
C CYS A 41 -1.71 2.86 -10.34
N LEU A 42 -2.03 3.97 -11.02
CA LEU A 42 -1.04 4.99 -11.36
C LEU A 42 -1.03 6.00 -10.22
N GLY A 43 0.11 6.14 -9.57
CA GLY A 43 0.27 7.05 -8.45
C GLY A 43 1.40 8.05 -8.64
N ILE A 44 1.28 9.16 -7.93
CA ILE A 44 2.30 10.21 -7.85
C ILE A 44 2.58 10.46 -6.37
N VAL A 45 3.83 10.27 -5.96
CA VAL A 45 4.32 10.66 -4.64
C VAL A 45 5.13 11.94 -4.81
N TYR A 46 4.88 12.93 -3.98
CA TYR A 46 5.58 14.21 -4.03
C TYR A 46 5.67 14.83 -2.64
N ASP A 47 6.65 15.68 -2.45
CA ASP A 47 6.78 16.54 -1.28
C ASP A 47 6.01 17.84 -1.51
N ARG A 48 5.30 18.30 -0.47
CA ARG A 48 4.75 19.64 -0.48
C ARG A 48 5.83 20.61 0.00
N ALA A 49 6.18 21.57 -0.85
CA ALA A 49 7.02 22.67 -0.45
C ALA A 49 6.35 23.48 0.67
N ALA A 50 7.16 24.02 1.57
CA ALA A 50 6.67 25.04 2.50
C ALA A 50 6.10 26.20 1.68
N LYS A 51 5.04 26.82 2.20
CA LYS A 51 4.50 28.04 1.59
C LYS A 51 5.65 29.07 1.56
N GLY A 52 6.15 29.34 0.36
CA GLY A 52 7.17 30.37 0.16
C GLY A 52 6.57 31.77 0.30
N ASP A 53 7.41 32.78 0.25
CA ASP A 53 7.01 34.21 0.28
C ASP A 53 6.36 34.66 -1.05
N LEU A 54 5.63 33.75 -1.70
CA LEU A 54 4.94 34.05 -2.95
C LEU A 54 3.74 34.95 -2.65
N ASP A 55 3.71 36.11 -3.28
CA ASP A 55 2.54 36.98 -3.25
C ASP A 55 1.45 36.41 -4.15
N GLU A 56 0.48 35.70 -3.58
CA GLU A 56 -0.64 35.09 -4.29
C GLU A 56 -1.58 36.12 -4.94
N THR A 57 -1.45 37.42 -4.61
CA THR A 57 -2.27 38.46 -5.17
C THR A 57 -1.62 39.17 -6.37
N ARG A 58 -0.33 38.95 -6.59
CA ARG A 58 0.42 39.48 -7.72
C ARG A 58 0.10 38.73 -9.01
N GLN A 59 -0.02 39.46 -10.11
CA GLN A 59 -0.04 38.88 -11.45
C GLN A 59 1.41 38.67 -11.91
N TYR A 60 1.71 37.47 -12.36
CA TYR A 60 3.02 37.09 -12.88
C TYR A 60 2.95 36.99 -14.40
N ALA A 61 3.95 37.49 -15.09
CA ALA A 61 4.13 37.27 -16.52
C ALA A 61 4.69 35.86 -16.76
N ILE A 62 4.63 35.41 -18.00
CA ILE A 62 5.13 34.06 -18.37
C ILE A 62 6.66 33.95 -18.16
N GLU A 63 7.36 35.08 -18.29
CA GLU A 63 8.79 35.22 -18.06
C GLU A 63 9.18 35.06 -16.58
N ASP A 64 8.21 35.28 -15.67
CA ASP A 64 8.42 35.14 -14.22
C ASP A 64 8.26 33.69 -13.70
N LEU A 65 7.89 32.74 -14.56
CA LEU A 65 7.58 31.35 -14.15
C LEU A 65 8.70 30.68 -13.33
N GLU A 66 9.96 30.94 -13.69
CA GLU A 66 11.10 30.36 -12.96
C GLU A 66 11.26 30.96 -11.55
N SER A 67 10.71 32.14 -11.30
CA SER A 67 10.72 32.79 -9.97
C SER A 67 9.61 32.30 -9.07
N ILE A 68 8.62 31.61 -9.62
CA ILE A 68 7.48 31.08 -8.85
C ILE A 68 7.90 29.78 -8.18
N THR A 69 7.94 29.79 -6.85
CA THR A 69 8.26 28.58 -6.09
C THR A 69 7.17 27.52 -6.31
N SER A 70 7.57 26.35 -6.80
CA SER A 70 6.66 25.23 -6.93
C SER A 70 6.13 24.78 -5.58
N VAL A 71 4.82 24.57 -5.47
CA VAL A 71 4.17 24.04 -4.27
C VAL A 71 4.41 22.55 -4.06
N ILE A 72 4.99 21.88 -5.07
CA ILE A 72 5.34 20.46 -5.02
C ILE A 72 6.77 20.27 -5.54
N SER A 73 7.48 19.32 -4.96
CA SER A 73 8.84 18.90 -5.34
C SER A 73 9.00 17.39 -5.24
N ASN A 74 10.12 16.87 -5.72
CA ASN A 74 10.48 15.45 -5.61
C ASN A 74 9.40 14.50 -6.11
N MET A 75 8.79 14.80 -7.25
CA MET A 75 7.74 13.96 -7.83
C MET A 75 8.30 12.62 -8.28
N GLN A 76 7.65 11.54 -7.82
CA GLN A 76 7.93 10.18 -8.24
C GLN A 76 6.64 9.54 -8.73
N PHE A 77 6.71 8.89 -9.88
CA PHE A 77 5.59 8.19 -10.48
C PHE A 77 5.74 6.68 -10.27
N PHE A 78 4.64 5.99 -10.04
CA PHE A 78 4.64 4.54 -10.02
C PHE A 78 3.38 3.98 -10.69
N VAL A 79 3.52 2.77 -11.21
CA VAL A 79 2.41 1.94 -11.64
C VAL A 79 2.54 0.61 -10.91
N ALA A 80 1.49 0.20 -10.23
CA ALA A 80 1.48 -1.07 -9.53
C ALA A 80 0.12 -1.76 -9.66
N GLU A 81 0.13 -3.07 -9.68
CA GLU A 81 -1.07 -3.86 -9.53
C GLU A 81 -1.67 -3.56 -8.14
N LYS A 82 -2.97 -3.40 -8.10
CA LYS A 82 -3.71 -3.00 -6.89
C LYS A 82 -3.40 -3.89 -5.68
N TRP A 83 -3.35 -5.20 -5.87
CA TRP A 83 -3.08 -6.15 -4.81
C TRP A 83 -1.66 -6.05 -4.24
N LYS A 84 -0.69 -5.62 -5.05
CA LYS A 84 0.71 -5.44 -4.62
C LYS A 84 0.94 -4.26 -3.69
N ILE A 85 0.02 -3.28 -3.69
CA ILE A 85 0.13 -2.09 -2.83
C ILE A 85 -0.98 -2.00 -1.79
N ALA A 86 -1.83 -3.02 -1.72
CA ALA A 86 -2.89 -3.08 -0.74
C ALA A 86 -2.35 -3.41 0.67
N SER A 87 -3.01 -2.82 1.66
CA SER A 87 -2.87 -3.20 3.06
C SER A 87 -3.94 -4.25 3.43
N ASP A 88 -3.83 -4.81 4.62
CA ASP A 88 -4.85 -5.68 5.22
C ASP A 88 -5.91 -4.89 6.01
N ARG A 89 -5.89 -3.56 5.93
CA ARG A 89 -6.79 -2.67 6.67
C ARG A 89 -7.58 -1.81 5.71
N SER A 90 -8.81 -1.52 6.11
CA SER A 90 -9.64 -0.55 5.39
C SER A 90 -9.01 0.85 5.42
N GLY A 91 -9.20 1.59 4.34
CA GLY A 91 -8.70 2.96 4.21
C GLY A 91 -9.73 3.99 4.69
N SER A 92 -9.24 5.16 5.09
CA SER A 92 -10.00 6.41 5.35
C SER A 92 -11.25 6.28 6.24
N GLY A 93 -11.21 5.44 7.29
CA GLY A 93 -12.33 5.32 8.23
C GLY A 93 -13.59 4.65 7.66
N ASN A 94 -13.62 4.35 6.37
CA ASN A 94 -14.70 3.59 5.74
C ASN A 94 -14.28 2.12 5.57
N THR A 95 -14.91 1.25 6.34
CA THR A 95 -14.62 -0.20 6.34
C THR A 95 -14.93 -0.89 5.02
N ALA A 96 -15.65 -0.25 4.10
CA ALA A 96 -15.96 -0.79 2.79
C ALA A 96 -14.82 -0.63 1.77
N ASN A 97 -13.81 0.21 2.05
CA ASN A 97 -12.74 0.50 1.11
C ASN A 97 -11.44 -0.22 1.49
N ILE A 98 -10.78 -0.78 0.48
CA ILE A 98 -9.44 -1.36 0.60
C ILE A 98 -8.44 -0.22 0.81
N GLY A 99 -7.60 -0.33 1.85
CA GLY A 99 -6.54 0.66 2.11
C GLY A 99 -5.25 0.33 1.38
N SER A 100 -4.44 1.36 1.10
CA SER A 100 -3.08 1.21 0.61
C SER A 100 -2.08 1.06 1.77
N ILE A 101 -0.91 0.49 1.46
CA ILE A 101 0.27 0.69 2.30
C ILE A 101 0.72 2.15 2.26
N ARG A 102 1.52 2.59 3.25
CA ARG A 102 1.91 4.00 3.39
C ARG A 102 3.40 4.26 3.21
N HIS A 103 4.21 3.23 3.36
CA HIS A 103 5.65 3.38 3.22
C HIS A 103 6.02 3.61 1.76
N ILE A 104 6.71 4.71 1.49
CA ILE A 104 6.97 5.19 0.13
C ILE A 104 7.79 4.19 -0.68
N GLU A 105 8.92 3.70 -0.15
CA GLU A 105 9.74 2.73 -0.87
C GLU A 105 8.98 1.44 -1.19
N ASP A 106 8.19 0.93 -0.24
CA ASP A 106 7.41 -0.29 -0.46
C ASP A 106 6.27 -0.05 -1.44
N LEU A 107 5.65 1.15 -1.39
CA LEU A 107 4.62 1.56 -2.33
C LEU A 107 5.17 1.61 -3.76
N LEU A 108 6.30 2.29 -3.96
CA LEU A 108 6.97 2.42 -5.25
C LEU A 108 7.44 1.06 -5.81
N ALA A 109 7.84 0.15 -4.93
CA ALA A 109 8.32 -1.18 -5.31
C ALA A 109 7.21 -2.25 -5.36
N GLY A 110 5.95 -1.91 -5.04
CA GLY A 110 4.85 -2.87 -5.02
C GLY A 110 5.00 -3.96 -3.95
N ARG A 111 5.58 -3.63 -2.79
CA ARG A 111 5.82 -4.56 -1.67
C ARG A 111 4.79 -4.42 -0.57
N GLY A 112 3.51 -4.53 -0.90
CA GLY A 112 2.43 -4.54 0.08
C GLY A 112 2.25 -5.90 0.76
N VAL A 113 1.26 -5.95 1.64
CA VAL A 113 0.99 -7.08 2.53
C VAL A 113 0.82 -8.41 1.78
N PHE A 114 0.25 -8.35 0.57
CA PHE A 114 -0.06 -9.51 -0.25
C PHE A 114 1.00 -9.84 -1.30
N SER A 115 2.05 -9.02 -1.45
CA SER A 115 2.98 -9.12 -2.57
C SER A 115 3.70 -10.47 -2.68
N GLU A 116 3.95 -11.15 -1.54
CA GLU A 116 4.54 -12.48 -1.49
C GLU A 116 3.49 -13.60 -1.36
N LEU A 117 2.28 -13.26 -0.89
CA LEU A 117 1.17 -14.21 -0.81
C LEU A 117 0.53 -14.46 -2.17
N GLY A 118 0.45 -13.41 -3.01
CA GLY A 118 -0.19 -13.45 -4.33
C GLY A 118 -1.61 -12.88 -4.36
N GLU A 119 -2.08 -12.60 -5.59
CA GLU A 119 -3.36 -11.96 -5.86
C GLU A 119 -4.56 -12.77 -5.33
N GLN A 120 -4.50 -14.10 -5.44
CA GLN A 120 -5.58 -14.96 -4.95
C GLN A 120 -5.84 -14.79 -3.44
N TRP A 121 -4.78 -14.56 -2.66
CA TRP A 121 -4.91 -14.26 -1.23
C TRP A 121 -5.51 -12.90 -0.97
N PHE A 122 -5.18 -11.91 -1.77
CA PHE A 122 -5.80 -10.58 -1.72
C PHE A 122 -7.29 -10.69 -2.02
N ASP A 123 -7.68 -11.39 -3.06
CA ASP A 123 -9.06 -11.58 -3.46
C ASP A 123 -9.87 -12.29 -2.36
N ASP A 124 -9.38 -13.44 -1.88
CA ASP A 124 -10.07 -14.22 -0.85
C ASP A 124 -10.20 -13.43 0.46
N TYR A 125 -9.16 -12.73 0.88
CA TYR A 125 -9.18 -11.90 2.07
C TYR A 125 -10.23 -10.80 1.99
N TRP A 126 -10.21 -9.98 0.95
CA TRP A 126 -11.12 -8.84 0.83
C TRP A 126 -12.55 -9.21 0.49
N MET A 127 -12.76 -10.31 -0.23
CA MET A 127 -14.10 -10.89 -0.45
C MET A 127 -14.75 -11.31 0.88
N ASN A 128 -13.96 -11.82 1.80
CA ASN A 128 -14.42 -12.33 3.10
C ASN A 128 -14.16 -11.38 4.27
N TYR A 129 -13.68 -10.17 4.01
CA TYR A 129 -13.31 -9.20 5.04
C TYR A 129 -14.45 -8.94 6.03
N GLY A 130 -14.19 -9.23 7.31
CA GLY A 130 -15.16 -9.06 8.41
C GLY A 130 -16.37 -10.00 8.40
N LYS A 131 -16.39 -11.03 7.54
CA LYS A 131 -17.51 -11.99 7.43
C LYS A 131 -17.21 -13.33 8.12
N ILE A 132 -15.94 -13.72 8.24
CA ILE A 132 -15.57 -15.00 8.84
C ILE A 132 -15.55 -14.87 10.35
N THR A 133 -16.24 -15.82 11.02
CA THR A 133 -16.21 -15.98 12.48
C THR A 133 -15.65 -17.35 12.83
N VAL A 134 -14.84 -17.41 13.88
CA VAL A 134 -14.26 -18.65 14.41
C VAL A 134 -14.69 -18.84 15.86
N PRO A 135 -14.89 -20.09 16.31
CA PRO A 135 -15.17 -20.38 17.72
C PRO A 135 -13.99 -19.93 18.61
N THR A 136 -14.30 -19.50 19.80
CA THR A 136 -13.32 -19.19 20.85
C THR A 136 -13.37 -20.26 21.95
N ALA A 137 -12.28 -20.39 22.70
CA ALA A 137 -12.13 -21.43 23.75
C ALA A 137 -13.19 -21.32 24.87
N ASP A 138 -13.77 -20.14 25.04
CA ASP A 138 -14.86 -19.86 26.03
C ASP A 138 -16.27 -20.17 25.50
N GLY A 139 -16.35 -20.79 24.30
CA GLY A 139 -17.64 -21.12 23.65
C GLY A 139 -18.28 -19.96 22.88
N GLY A 140 -17.62 -18.80 22.80
CA GLY A 140 -18.06 -17.67 22.00
C GLY A 140 -17.59 -17.77 20.53
N THR A 141 -17.75 -16.67 19.78
CA THR A 141 -17.24 -16.52 18.43
C THR A 141 -16.46 -15.22 18.26
N ARG A 142 -15.41 -15.24 17.47
CA ARG A 142 -14.58 -14.08 17.15
C ARG A 142 -14.51 -13.87 15.64
N LYS A 143 -14.68 -12.63 15.18
CA LYS A 143 -14.44 -12.29 13.78
C LYS A 143 -12.94 -12.29 13.46
N ILE A 144 -12.61 -12.80 12.29
CA ILE A 144 -11.26 -12.65 11.71
C ILE A 144 -11.18 -11.26 11.08
N THR A 145 -10.25 -10.43 11.60
CA THR A 145 -10.07 -9.02 11.16
C THR A 145 -8.67 -8.69 10.67
N GLY A 146 -7.73 -9.63 10.73
CA GLY A 146 -6.35 -9.42 10.30
C GLY A 146 -5.86 -10.52 9.37
N ILE A 147 -4.90 -10.15 8.52
CA ILE A 147 -4.37 -11.06 7.49
C ILE A 147 -3.73 -12.33 8.09
N GLU A 148 -2.98 -12.20 9.19
CA GLU A 148 -2.33 -13.35 9.81
C GLU A 148 -3.32 -14.39 10.30
N ALA A 149 -4.38 -13.95 10.99
CA ALA A 149 -5.45 -14.83 11.43
C ALA A 149 -6.20 -15.46 10.25
N PHE A 150 -6.35 -14.72 9.16
CA PHE A 150 -6.98 -15.19 7.94
C PHE A 150 -6.15 -16.25 7.22
N VAL A 151 -4.83 -16.00 7.05
CA VAL A 151 -3.90 -16.93 6.40
C VAL A 151 -3.83 -18.24 7.20
N ASN A 152 -3.71 -18.15 8.54
CA ASN A 152 -3.77 -19.33 9.41
C ASN A 152 -5.09 -20.10 9.27
N TYR A 153 -6.22 -19.41 9.25
CA TYR A 153 -7.54 -20.01 9.09
C TYR A 153 -7.68 -20.78 7.76
N ARG A 154 -7.07 -20.26 6.70
CA ARG A 154 -7.05 -20.89 5.36
C ARG A 154 -5.94 -21.92 5.19
N GLY A 155 -5.09 -22.15 6.19
CA GLY A 155 -3.97 -23.11 6.13
C GLY A 155 -2.81 -22.64 5.25
N GLY A 156 -2.67 -21.33 5.10
CA GLY A 156 -1.59 -20.74 4.32
C GLY A 156 -0.30 -20.50 5.12
N ASP A 157 0.72 -20.02 4.43
CA ASP A 157 2.02 -19.71 4.99
C ASP A 157 2.10 -18.25 5.44
N VAL A 158 2.04 -18.05 6.75
CA VAL A 158 2.11 -16.71 7.37
C VAL A 158 3.48 -16.03 7.19
N SER A 159 4.54 -16.77 6.88
CA SER A 159 5.86 -16.19 6.64
C SER A 159 5.90 -15.33 5.36
N LYS A 160 4.98 -15.58 4.44
CA LYS A 160 4.80 -14.81 3.20
C LYS A 160 4.02 -13.50 3.39
N ILE A 161 3.56 -13.20 4.59
CA ILE A 161 2.95 -11.92 4.88
C ILE A 161 4.05 -10.88 4.98
N VAL A 162 4.07 -9.91 4.08
CA VAL A 162 5.00 -8.79 4.16
C VAL A 162 4.63 -7.91 5.34
N LYS A 163 5.38 -8.08 6.44
CA LYS A 163 5.22 -7.29 7.66
C LYS A 163 6.28 -6.21 7.69
N ARG A 164 5.84 -4.98 7.84
CA ARG A 164 6.75 -3.93 8.25
C ARG A 164 6.72 -3.80 9.77
N GLN A 165 7.84 -4.11 10.40
CA GLN A 165 8.03 -3.75 11.79
C GLN A 165 8.22 -2.23 11.86
N GLY A 166 7.42 -1.55 12.67
CA GLY A 166 7.46 -0.10 12.79
C GLY A 166 8.88 0.41 13.05
N GLY A 167 9.44 1.11 12.10
CA GLY A 167 10.56 2.04 12.26
C GLY A 167 11.95 1.50 12.53
N LYS A 168 12.22 0.19 12.51
CA LYS A 168 13.59 -0.34 12.57
C LYS A 168 13.81 -1.36 11.47
N ARG A 169 14.59 -1.00 10.47
CA ARG A 169 15.22 -1.95 9.56
C ARG A 169 16.04 -2.93 10.42
N ILE A 170 15.67 -4.20 10.42
CA ILE A 170 16.64 -5.23 10.73
C ILE A 170 17.54 -5.30 9.50
N ARG A 171 18.75 -4.74 9.58
CA ARG A 171 19.81 -5.03 8.61
C ARG A 171 20.04 -6.53 8.70
N VAL A 172 19.67 -7.26 7.65
CA VAL A 172 20.22 -8.60 7.44
C VAL A 172 21.73 -8.35 7.35
N ALA A 173 22.49 -8.92 8.27
CA ALA A 173 23.94 -8.87 8.24
C ALA A 173 24.36 -9.50 6.91
N GLU A 174 24.92 -8.69 6.02
CA GLU A 174 25.67 -9.22 4.88
C GLU A 174 26.81 -10.04 5.49
N ASP A 175 26.79 -11.32 5.19
CA ASP A 175 27.82 -12.28 5.56
C ASP A 175 29.15 -11.79 4.98
N SER A 176 29.98 -11.18 5.82
CA SER A 176 31.31 -10.73 5.45
C SER A 176 32.16 -11.97 5.24
N GLY A 177 32.14 -12.49 4.03
CA GLY A 177 33.03 -13.54 3.57
C GLY A 177 34.48 -13.14 3.85
N SER A 178 35.05 -13.83 4.79
CA SER A 178 36.46 -13.82 5.18
C SER A 178 37.38 -13.97 3.97
N SER A 179 38.01 -12.88 3.56
CA SER A 179 39.15 -12.96 2.65
C SER A 179 40.36 -13.46 3.41
N HIS A 180 40.71 -14.73 3.21
CA HIS A 180 42.00 -15.28 3.58
C HIS A 180 43.09 -14.56 2.79
N GLN A 181 43.91 -13.78 3.50
CA GLN A 181 45.24 -13.41 3.00
C GLN A 181 46.11 -14.65 3.00
N VAL A 182 46.54 -15.06 1.81
CA VAL A 182 47.69 -15.96 1.66
C VAL A 182 48.92 -15.10 1.47
N SER A 183 49.72 -15.01 2.51
CA SER A 183 51.10 -14.55 2.42
C SER A 183 51.97 -15.76 1.98
N GLY A 184 52.83 -15.55 1.02
CA GLY A 184 53.80 -16.58 0.63
C GLY A 184 54.75 -16.12 -0.46
N TYR A 185 55.96 -15.74 -0.03
CA TYR A 185 57.24 -15.62 -0.73
C TYR A 185 57.37 -14.76 -1.97
#